data_6e7b0002d0692ab65f5e59287e0240ce
#
_entry.id   6e7b0002d0692ab65f5e59287e0240ce
#
_cell.length_a   1.000
_cell.length_b   1.000
_cell.length_c   1.000
_cell.angle_alpha   90.00
_cell.angle_beta   90.00
_cell.angle_gamma   90.00
#
_symmetry.space_group_name_H-M   'P 1'
#
loop_
_entity.id
_entity.type
_entity.pdbx_description
1 polymer ?
#
loop_
_entity_poly.entity_id
_entity_poly.type
_entity_poly.pdbx_seq_one_letter_code
_entity_poly.pdbx_strand_id
1 'polypeptide(L)'
;MANTRKTVYNNICSPEKLAQVNPENIQLGNDFLEYLTSIDRAKTTIESYRHDLDVIWVLILELLNNKFFVELSKRDIVKLQNYCLNTLCWSPARMRRVKSTMSSLSNYIEAMLDDEFENYRPIVRKIENPQACAVREKTVLEDEQLEDLLEHLVEKKKYDKACMLAMCMHNGRRKAELPRMKVSYFTEDNVIYGSLYRSPETVTTKGRGSRGKQLTIYTLKNGFQKYLDLWLKYREEHNITSEWLIPKKENGVYIDEQVPITTMDSWAESFSRYLGVPFYWHSVRHYFTTACSKSGLPDDVIQMLVGWNDISMVQLYKDISCDEQFEKYFGEEGIKTVEQKSLSDM
;
A
#
# COMPACT_ATOMS: atom_id res chain seq x y z
N MET A 1 9.93 18.48 -7.20
CA MET A 1 9.12 18.04 -6.03
C MET A 1 8.19 16.93 -6.49
N ALA A 2 8.07 15.83 -5.73
CA ALA A 2 7.17 14.75 -6.12
C ALA A 2 5.71 15.24 -6.10
N ASN A 3 4.97 15.02 -7.19
CA ASN A 3 3.53 15.33 -7.28
C ASN A 3 2.73 14.35 -6.40
N THR A 4 2.75 14.56 -5.07
CA THR A 4 1.92 13.79 -4.14
C THR A 4 0.44 14.14 -4.35
N ARG A 5 -0.46 13.30 -3.85
CA ARG A 5 -1.90 13.57 -3.91
C ARG A 5 -2.28 14.90 -3.26
N LYS A 6 -1.70 15.18 -2.09
CA LYS A 6 -1.91 16.44 -1.34
C LYS A 6 -1.39 17.66 -2.11
N THR A 7 -0.22 17.53 -2.74
CA THR A 7 0.36 18.60 -3.56
C THR A 7 -0.52 18.93 -4.76
N VAL A 8 -1.01 17.91 -5.47
CA VAL A 8 -1.93 18.11 -6.61
C VAL A 8 -3.24 18.77 -6.18
N TYR A 9 -3.82 18.31 -5.07
CA TYR A 9 -5.04 18.92 -4.52
C TYR A 9 -4.82 20.41 -4.20
N ASN A 10 -3.81 20.73 -3.43
CA ASN A 10 -3.53 22.10 -2.99
C ASN A 10 -3.18 23.07 -4.15
N ASN A 11 -2.63 22.53 -5.25
CA ASN A 11 -2.31 23.34 -6.43
C ASN A 11 -3.53 23.66 -7.30
N ILE A 12 -4.56 22.83 -7.23
CA ILE A 12 -5.76 22.96 -8.09
C ILE A 12 -6.92 23.54 -7.31
N CYS A 13 -7.18 23.00 -6.11
CA CYS A 13 -8.35 23.35 -5.31
C CYS A 13 -8.00 24.47 -4.32
N SER A 14 -8.85 25.52 -4.30
CA SER A 14 -8.90 26.50 -3.22
C SER A 14 -10.35 26.68 -2.79
N PRO A 15 -10.61 27.19 -1.56
CA PRO A 15 -11.98 27.46 -1.11
C PRO A 15 -12.77 28.36 -2.06
N GLU A 16 -12.08 29.38 -2.65
CA GLU A 16 -12.66 30.34 -3.56
C GLU A 16 -13.07 29.68 -4.88
N LYS A 17 -12.28 28.76 -5.41
CA LYS A 17 -12.62 27.99 -6.62
C LYS A 17 -13.75 27.02 -6.39
N LEU A 18 -13.71 26.29 -5.26
CA LEU A 18 -14.76 25.35 -4.91
C LEU A 18 -16.12 26.03 -4.69
N ALA A 19 -16.12 27.26 -4.16
CA ALA A 19 -17.34 28.05 -4.02
C ALA A 19 -17.95 28.50 -5.38
N GLN A 20 -17.20 28.47 -6.46
CA GLN A 20 -17.67 28.83 -7.81
C GLN A 20 -18.11 27.60 -8.64
N VAL A 21 -17.87 26.39 -8.15
CA VAL A 21 -18.26 25.16 -8.84
C VAL A 21 -19.79 25.10 -8.98
N ASN A 22 -20.25 24.59 -10.11
CA ASN A 22 -21.68 24.35 -10.35
C ASN A 22 -22.30 23.58 -9.18
N PRO A 23 -23.33 24.13 -8.52
CA PRO A 23 -23.98 23.49 -7.37
C PRO A 23 -24.52 22.08 -7.67
N GLU A 24 -24.98 21.84 -8.90
CA GLU A 24 -25.45 20.50 -9.31
C GLU A 24 -24.32 19.46 -9.27
N ASN A 25 -23.09 19.83 -9.63
CA ASN A 25 -21.93 18.96 -9.51
C ASN A 25 -21.59 18.65 -8.05
N ILE A 26 -21.69 19.65 -7.18
CA ILE A 26 -21.45 19.47 -5.73
C ILE A 26 -22.50 18.52 -5.16
N GLN A 27 -23.78 18.73 -5.48
CA GLN A 27 -24.87 17.87 -5.01
C GLN A 27 -24.69 16.43 -5.52
N LEU A 28 -24.49 16.24 -6.81
CA LEU A 28 -24.23 14.93 -7.43
C LEU A 28 -23.04 14.20 -6.76
N GLY A 29 -21.98 14.94 -6.46
CA GLY A 29 -20.82 14.38 -5.75
C GLY A 29 -21.15 13.92 -4.33
N ASN A 30 -21.96 14.70 -3.60
CA ASN A 30 -22.39 14.35 -2.24
C ASN A 30 -23.29 13.10 -2.25
N ASP A 31 -24.27 13.04 -3.15
CA ASP A 31 -25.16 11.89 -3.29
C ASP A 31 -24.41 10.61 -3.63
N PHE A 32 -23.42 10.71 -4.53
CA PHE A 32 -22.52 9.60 -4.83
C PHE A 32 -21.72 9.14 -3.61
N LEU A 33 -21.18 10.06 -2.81
CA LEU A 33 -20.41 9.71 -1.59
C LEU A 33 -21.31 9.10 -0.50
N GLU A 34 -22.55 9.55 -0.41
CA GLU A 34 -23.58 8.95 0.46
C GLU A 34 -23.92 7.52 0.00
N TYR A 35 -24.15 7.32 -1.29
CA TYR A 35 -24.33 5.99 -1.88
C TYR A 35 -23.15 5.07 -1.55
N LEU A 36 -21.88 5.53 -1.70
CA LEU A 36 -20.71 4.73 -1.34
C LEU A 36 -20.68 4.37 0.14
N THR A 37 -21.21 5.24 0.99
CA THR A 37 -21.35 4.99 2.43
C THR A 37 -22.41 3.92 2.69
N SER A 38 -23.55 3.96 1.99
CA SER A 38 -24.63 2.99 2.13
C SER A 38 -24.24 1.56 1.75
N ILE A 39 -23.29 1.42 0.81
CA ILE A 39 -22.75 0.11 0.38
C ILE A 39 -21.46 -0.26 1.14
N ASP A 40 -21.23 0.32 2.31
CA ASP A 40 -20.14 0.00 3.24
C ASP A 40 -18.72 0.13 2.62
N ARG A 41 -18.48 1.15 1.77
CA ARG A 41 -17.13 1.44 1.29
C ARG A 41 -16.24 1.96 2.42
N ALA A 42 -14.95 1.60 2.38
CA ALA A 42 -13.98 2.05 3.37
C ALA A 42 -13.89 3.58 3.41
N LYS A 43 -13.89 4.18 4.61
CA LYS A 43 -13.81 5.64 4.82
C LYS A 43 -12.68 6.31 4.03
N THR A 44 -11.48 5.70 4.03
CA THR A 44 -10.33 6.19 3.27
C THR A 44 -10.56 6.19 1.74
N THR A 45 -11.42 5.30 1.24
CA THR A 45 -11.82 5.28 -0.17
C THR A 45 -12.78 6.42 -0.46
N ILE A 46 -13.77 6.64 0.41
CA ILE A 46 -14.74 7.74 0.29
C ILE A 46 -14.04 9.10 0.34
N GLU A 47 -13.13 9.32 1.31
CA GLU A 47 -12.30 10.53 1.37
C GLU A 47 -11.46 10.71 0.10
N SER A 48 -10.96 9.59 -0.43
CA SER A 48 -10.19 9.60 -1.66
C SER A 48 -11.01 10.04 -2.86
N TYR A 49 -12.24 9.59 -2.97
CA TYR A 49 -13.17 10.03 -4.00
C TYR A 49 -13.58 11.49 -3.82
N ARG A 50 -13.85 11.94 -2.60
CA ARG A 50 -14.12 13.35 -2.31
C ARG A 50 -13.04 14.26 -2.86
N HIS A 51 -11.78 14.00 -2.51
CA HIS A 51 -10.66 14.80 -3.01
C HIS A 51 -10.48 14.73 -4.53
N ASP A 52 -10.73 13.57 -5.15
CA ASP A 52 -10.65 13.45 -6.60
C ASP A 52 -11.82 14.17 -7.27
N LEU A 53 -13.03 14.18 -6.69
CA LEU A 53 -14.19 14.95 -7.17
C LEU A 53 -13.94 16.45 -7.08
N ASP A 54 -13.44 16.98 -5.97
CA ASP A 54 -13.09 18.40 -5.85
C ASP A 54 -12.15 18.84 -6.98
N VAL A 55 -11.12 18.03 -7.26
CA VAL A 55 -10.20 18.28 -8.37
C VAL A 55 -10.92 18.26 -9.73
N ILE A 56 -11.80 17.28 -9.94
CA ILE A 56 -12.57 17.16 -11.18
C ILE A 56 -13.47 18.39 -11.36
N TRP A 57 -14.16 18.81 -10.31
CA TRP A 57 -15.07 19.96 -10.33
C TRP A 57 -14.34 21.27 -10.68
N VAL A 58 -13.19 21.52 -10.06
CA VAL A 58 -12.37 22.70 -10.38
C VAL A 58 -11.85 22.65 -11.82
N LEU A 59 -11.45 21.48 -12.32
CA LEU A 59 -11.04 21.34 -13.71
C LEU A 59 -12.20 21.57 -14.71
N ILE A 60 -13.40 21.15 -14.37
CA ILE A 60 -14.61 21.43 -15.17
C ILE A 60 -14.94 22.93 -15.14
N LEU A 61 -14.84 23.56 -13.96
CA LEU A 61 -15.01 25.01 -13.82
C LEU A 61 -14.06 25.77 -14.76
N GLU A 62 -12.78 25.46 -14.70
CA GLU A 62 -11.75 26.23 -15.42
C GLU A 62 -11.69 25.93 -16.93
N LEU A 63 -11.96 24.71 -17.35
CA LEU A 63 -11.71 24.25 -18.72
C LEU A 63 -12.95 24.04 -19.56
N LEU A 64 -14.11 23.83 -18.91
CA LEU A 64 -15.35 23.37 -19.56
C LEU A 64 -16.54 24.28 -19.23
N ASN A 65 -16.31 25.54 -18.91
CA ASN A 65 -17.35 26.53 -18.60
C ASN A 65 -18.31 26.08 -17.48
N ASN A 66 -17.78 25.42 -16.46
CA ASN A 66 -18.55 24.96 -15.29
C ASN A 66 -19.78 24.11 -15.65
N LYS A 67 -19.66 23.29 -16.71
CA LYS A 67 -20.75 22.40 -17.15
C LYS A 67 -21.18 21.44 -16.06
N PHE A 68 -22.43 21.04 -16.07
CA PHE A 68 -22.88 19.90 -15.28
C PHE A 68 -22.24 18.59 -15.79
N PHE A 69 -21.83 17.71 -14.90
CA PHE A 69 -21.10 16.48 -15.25
C PHE A 69 -21.85 15.58 -16.22
N VAL A 70 -23.18 15.54 -16.09
CA VAL A 70 -24.08 14.74 -16.95
C VAL A 70 -24.07 15.23 -18.40
N GLU A 71 -23.79 16.50 -18.62
CA GLU A 71 -23.75 17.14 -19.96
C GLU A 71 -22.38 16.99 -20.66
N LEU A 72 -21.40 16.41 -20.01
CA LEU A 72 -20.07 16.28 -20.58
C LEU A 72 -20.08 15.34 -21.79
N SER A 73 -19.44 15.77 -22.85
CA SER A 73 -19.19 14.96 -24.05
C SER A 73 -17.88 14.17 -23.93
N LYS A 74 -17.71 13.16 -24.79
CA LYS A 74 -16.41 12.47 -24.91
C LYS A 74 -15.25 13.42 -25.23
N ARG A 75 -15.50 14.47 -26.01
CA ARG A 75 -14.50 15.50 -26.34
C ARG A 75 -14.08 16.29 -25.10
N ASP A 76 -15.00 16.60 -24.20
CA ASP A 76 -14.71 17.28 -22.95
C ASP A 76 -13.79 16.41 -22.06
N ILE A 77 -14.07 15.11 -21.95
CA ILE A 77 -13.21 14.19 -21.19
C ILE A 77 -11.81 14.07 -21.80
N VAL A 78 -11.71 14.00 -23.14
CA VAL A 78 -10.41 13.98 -23.84
C VAL A 78 -9.66 15.29 -23.59
N LYS A 79 -10.35 16.45 -23.61
CA LYS A 79 -9.75 17.76 -23.31
C LYS A 79 -9.18 17.82 -21.88
N LEU A 80 -9.94 17.33 -20.89
CA LEU A 80 -9.47 17.20 -19.49
C LEU A 80 -8.26 16.29 -19.40
N GLN A 81 -8.30 15.10 -19.99
CA GLN A 81 -7.18 14.16 -19.97
C GLN A 81 -5.93 14.76 -20.60
N ASN A 82 -6.06 15.42 -21.75
CA ASN A 82 -4.94 16.07 -22.43
C ASN A 82 -4.33 17.20 -21.58
N TYR A 83 -5.17 18.06 -20.98
CA TYR A 83 -4.71 19.14 -20.10
C TYR A 83 -3.98 18.58 -18.85
N CYS A 84 -4.53 17.56 -18.22
CA CYS A 84 -3.89 16.93 -17.05
C CYS A 84 -2.53 16.33 -17.38
N LEU A 85 -2.39 15.67 -18.53
CA LEU A 85 -1.14 15.01 -18.92
C LEU A 85 -0.08 16.02 -19.42
N ASN A 86 -0.48 16.94 -20.28
CA ASN A 86 0.48 17.78 -21.03
C ASN A 86 0.70 19.17 -20.41
N THR A 87 -0.30 19.74 -19.74
CA THR A 87 -0.18 21.06 -19.08
C THR A 87 0.14 20.92 -17.59
N LEU A 88 -0.60 20.07 -16.88
CA LEU A 88 -0.34 19.82 -15.46
C LEU A 88 0.74 18.76 -15.22
N CYS A 89 1.27 18.14 -16.28
CA CYS A 89 2.31 17.11 -16.22
C CYS A 89 1.99 15.98 -15.24
N TRP A 90 0.73 15.53 -15.20
CA TRP A 90 0.36 14.40 -14.37
C TRP A 90 0.94 13.10 -14.89
N SER A 91 1.32 12.22 -13.97
CA SER A 91 1.67 10.86 -14.37
C SER A 91 0.45 10.11 -14.94
N PRO A 92 0.66 9.17 -15.88
CA PRO A 92 -0.40 8.29 -16.38
C PRO A 92 -1.16 7.57 -15.27
N ALA A 93 -0.48 7.16 -14.21
CA ALA A 93 -1.10 6.52 -13.05
C ALA A 93 -2.06 7.47 -12.31
N ARG A 94 -1.70 8.75 -12.14
CA ARG A 94 -2.58 9.76 -11.55
C ARG A 94 -3.81 10.00 -12.40
N MET A 95 -3.63 10.16 -13.71
CA MET A 95 -4.76 10.37 -14.63
C MET A 95 -5.73 9.17 -14.64
N ARG A 96 -5.19 7.94 -14.68
CA ARG A 96 -5.99 6.71 -14.58
C ARG A 96 -6.82 6.66 -13.30
N ARG A 97 -6.25 7.10 -12.19
CA ARG A 97 -6.95 7.14 -10.90
C ARG A 97 -8.12 8.12 -10.92
N VAL A 98 -7.91 9.37 -11.34
CA VAL A 98 -8.97 10.38 -11.43
C VAL A 98 -10.05 9.92 -12.39
N LYS A 99 -9.66 9.35 -13.52
CA LYS A 99 -10.59 8.77 -14.48
C LYS A 99 -11.39 7.59 -13.90
N SER A 100 -10.81 6.79 -13.02
CA SER A 100 -11.53 5.74 -12.30
C SER A 100 -12.62 6.33 -11.40
N THR A 101 -12.36 7.46 -10.72
CA THR A 101 -13.36 8.19 -9.94
C THR A 101 -14.49 8.70 -10.82
N MET A 102 -14.17 9.34 -11.97
CA MET A 102 -15.16 9.77 -12.94
C MET A 102 -16.01 8.59 -13.49
N SER A 103 -15.38 7.46 -13.76
CA SER A 103 -16.09 6.25 -14.22
C SER A 103 -17.02 5.68 -13.16
N SER A 104 -16.59 5.69 -11.90
CA SER A 104 -17.43 5.23 -10.78
C SER A 104 -18.65 6.13 -10.58
N LEU A 105 -18.47 7.46 -10.65
CA LEU A 105 -19.58 8.42 -10.63
C LEU A 105 -20.49 8.21 -11.82
N SER A 106 -19.93 8.04 -13.01
CA SER A 106 -20.69 7.81 -14.25
C SER A 106 -21.56 6.54 -14.19
N ASN A 107 -21.02 5.46 -13.59
CA ASN A 107 -21.78 4.23 -13.36
C ASN A 107 -22.88 4.41 -12.29
N TYR A 108 -22.64 5.25 -11.27
CA TYR A 108 -23.64 5.59 -10.27
C TYR A 108 -24.82 6.33 -10.91
N ILE A 109 -24.57 7.31 -11.78
CA ILE A 109 -25.62 8.02 -12.51
C ILE A 109 -26.43 7.05 -13.37
N GLU A 110 -25.76 6.17 -14.13
CA GLU A 110 -26.43 5.18 -14.99
C GLU A 110 -27.28 4.19 -14.20
N ALA A 111 -26.88 3.82 -12.98
CA ALA A 111 -27.51 2.72 -12.23
C ALA A 111 -28.51 3.20 -11.16
N MET A 112 -28.36 4.41 -10.65
CA MET A 112 -29.12 4.91 -9.50
C MET A 112 -29.93 6.16 -9.79
N LEU A 113 -29.66 6.86 -10.90
CA LEU A 113 -30.33 8.08 -11.30
C LEU A 113 -30.87 7.93 -12.72
N ASP A 114 -31.21 6.71 -13.15
CA ASP A 114 -31.71 6.40 -14.48
C ASP A 114 -33.12 6.96 -14.73
N ASP A 115 -33.92 7.16 -13.70
CA ASP A 115 -35.21 7.83 -13.73
C ASP A 115 -35.08 9.36 -13.89
N GLU A 116 -34.01 9.96 -13.39
CA GLU A 116 -33.73 11.40 -13.52
C GLU A 116 -33.02 11.72 -14.85
N PHE A 117 -32.12 10.84 -15.28
CA PHE A 117 -31.28 11.00 -16.47
C PHE A 117 -31.47 9.88 -17.49
N GLU A 118 -32.67 9.65 -17.95
CA GLU A 118 -33.08 8.55 -18.86
C GLU A 118 -32.13 8.33 -20.05
N ASN A 119 -31.56 9.40 -20.61
CA ASN A 119 -30.71 9.37 -21.79
C ASN A 119 -29.18 9.38 -21.44
N TYR A 120 -28.82 9.36 -20.18
CA TYR A 120 -27.42 9.37 -19.78
C TYR A 120 -26.68 8.12 -20.26
N ARG A 121 -25.48 8.32 -20.76
CA ARG A 121 -24.58 7.22 -21.16
C ARG A 121 -23.22 7.38 -20.53
N PRO A 122 -22.68 6.35 -19.86
CA PRO A 122 -21.36 6.41 -19.21
C PRO A 122 -20.24 6.49 -20.25
N ILE A 123 -19.91 7.70 -20.67
CA ILE A 123 -18.94 7.97 -21.73
C ILE A 123 -17.49 7.78 -21.27
N VAL A 124 -17.22 7.99 -19.98
CA VAL A 124 -15.83 7.98 -19.43
C VAL A 124 -15.13 6.66 -19.69
N ARG A 125 -15.82 5.53 -19.47
CA ARG A 125 -15.27 4.17 -19.69
C ARG A 125 -14.92 3.86 -21.15
N LYS A 126 -15.51 4.62 -22.11
CA LYS A 126 -15.28 4.42 -23.56
C LYS A 126 -14.01 5.13 -24.07
N ILE A 127 -13.37 5.93 -23.22
CA ILE A 127 -12.15 6.63 -23.57
C ILE A 127 -10.98 5.82 -23.04
N GLU A 128 -9.98 5.57 -23.87
CA GLU A 128 -8.80 4.81 -23.48
C GLU A 128 -8.01 5.50 -22.36
N ASN A 129 -7.44 4.67 -21.49
CA ASN A 129 -6.54 5.16 -20.47
C ASN A 129 -5.17 5.50 -21.06
N PRO A 130 -4.45 6.49 -20.52
CA PRO A 130 -3.06 6.68 -20.86
C PRO A 130 -2.26 5.39 -20.65
N GLN A 131 -1.25 5.13 -21.47
CA GLN A 131 -0.39 3.98 -21.27
C GLN A 131 0.23 4.00 -19.87
N ALA A 132 0.32 2.82 -19.25
CA ALA A 132 0.96 2.70 -17.95
C ALA A 132 2.48 2.84 -18.15
N CYS A 133 3.07 3.87 -17.54
CA CYS A 133 4.51 3.97 -17.40
C CYS A 133 4.87 3.76 -15.93
N ALA A 134 5.95 3.05 -15.67
CA ALA A 134 6.52 3.00 -14.33
C ALA A 134 6.93 4.42 -13.92
N VAL A 135 6.33 4.94 -12.86
CA VAL A 135 6.59 6.32 -12.38
C VAL A 135 7.88 6.38 -11.55
N ARG A 136 8.33 5.24 -11.06
CA ARG A 136 9.54 5.09 -10.25
C ARG A 136 10.23 3.80 -10.65
N GLU A 137 11.55 3.84 -10.67
CA GLU A 137 12.34 2.62 -10.64
C GLU A 137 12.01 1.87 -9.34
N LYS A 138 11.83 0.57 -9.49
CA LYS A 138 11.56 -0.30 -8.36
C LYS A 138 12.84 -0.38 -7.52
N THR A 139 12.78 0.03 -6.27
CA THR A 139 13.92 -0.19 -5.38
C THR A 139 13.93 -1.66 -4.98
N VAL A 140 14.92 -2.39 -5.42
CA VAL A 140 15.26 -3.72 -4.93
C VAL A 140 16.22 -3.50 -3.76
N LEU A 141 15.89 -4.07 -2.61
CA LEU A 141 16.75 -4.04 -1.42
C LEU A 141 17.46 -5.38 -1.34
N GLU A 142 18.77 -5.34 -1.20
CA GLU A 142 19.62 -6.51 -1.06
C GLU A 142 19.75 -6.95 0.40
N ASP A 143 20.07 -8.22 0.63
CA ASP A 143 20.22 -8.81 1.95
C ASP A 143 21.23 -8.02 2.79
N GLU A 144 22.43 -7.78 2.25
CA GLU A 144 23.51 -7.04 2.92
C GLU A 144 23.08 -5.63 3.34
N GLN A 145 22.29 -4.92 2.53
CA GLN A 145 21.81 -3.58 2.86
C GLN A 145 20.83 -3.58 4.03
N LEU A 146 19.96 -4.58 4.10
CA LEU A 146 18.98 -4.69 5.18
C LEU A 146 19.63 -5.19 6.49
N GLU A 147 20.59 -6.08 6.40
CA GLU A 147 21.39 -6.56 7.54
C GLU A 147 22.21 -5.41 8.14
N ASP A 148 22.94 -4.66 7.32
CA ASP A 148 23.70 -3.48 7.74
C ASP A 148 22.81 -2.43 8.42
N LEU A 149 21.62 -2.17 7.85
CA LEU A 149 20.66 -1.27 8.48
C LEU A 149 20.17 -1.79 9.84
N LEU A 150 19.91 -3.09 9.97
CA LEU A 150 19.49 -3.71 11.23
C LEU A 150 20.60 -3.61 12.28
N GLU A 151 21.85 -3.89 11.93
CA GLU A 151 23.01 -3.76 12.81
C GLU A 151 23.20 -2.32 13.27
N HIS A 152 23.13 -1.36 12.34
CA HIS A 152 23.16 0.06 12.67
C HIS A 152 22.06 0.46 13.66
N LEU A 153 20.83 -0.02 13.48
CA LEU A 153 19.72 0.27 14.39
C LEU A 153 19.98 -0.31 15.80
N VAL A 154 20.55 -1.51 15.88
CA VAL A 154 20.92 -2.15 17.15
C VAL A 154 22.04 -1.38 17.84
N GLU A 155 23.09 -0.98 17.14
CA GLU A 155 24.18 -0.15 17.68
C GLU A 155 23.67 1.18 18.25
N LYS A 156 22.71 1.80 17.55
CA LYS A 156 22.05 3.03 18.01
C LYS A 156 20.98 2.80 19.07
N LYS A 157 20.80 1.58 19.56
CA LYS A 157 19.77 1.19 20.54
C LYS A 157 18.35 1.56 20.11
N LYS A 158 18.07 1.50 18.78
CA LYS A 158 16.74 1.73 18.19
C LYS A 158 16.03 0.40 18.01
N TYR A 159 15.87 -0.34 19.12
CA TYR A 159 15.34 -1.71 19.09
C TYR A 159 13.91 -1.81 18.59
N ASP A 160 13.08 -0.77 18.83
CA ASP A 160 11.74 -0.65 18.28
C ASP A 160 11.74 -0.66 16.74
N LYS A 161 12.65 0.11 16.14
CA LYS A 161 12.80 0.18 14.68
C LYS A 161 13.40 -1.10 14.09
N ALA A 162 14.41 -1.65 14.76
CA ALA A 162 15.03 -2.91 14.35
C ALA A 162 14.02 -4.06 14.38
N CYS A 163 13.23 -4.19 15.46
CA CYS A 163 12.17 -5.18 15.59
C CYS A 163 11.09 -5.02 14.49
N MET A 164 10.62 -3.79 14.23
CA MET A 164 9.64 -3.54 13.18
C MET A 164 10.18 -3.89 11.79
N LEU A 165 11.42 -3.52 11.48
CA LEU A 165 12.04 -3.82 10.19
C LEU A 165 12.22 -5.33 10.03
N ALA A 166 12.82 -6.00 11.00
CA ALA A 166 13.02 -7.45 10.99
C ALA A 166 11.68 -8.19 10.87
N MET A 167 10.65 -7.78 11.61
CA MET A 167 9.32 -8.35 11.47
C MET A 167 8.79 -8.20 10.04
N CYS A 168 8.95 -7.04 9.42
CA CYS A 168 8.51 -6.81 8.04
C CYS A 168 9.27 -7.68 7.04
N MET A 169 10.58 -7.87 7.24
CA MET A 169 11.43 -8.75 6.43
C MET A 169 11.00 -10.23 6.52
N HIS A 170 10.38 -10.63 7.62
CA HIS A 170 10.03 -12.03 7.89
C HIS A 170 8.53 -12.33 7.84
N ASN A 171 7.68 -11.35 7.49
CA ASN A 171 6.26 -11.58 7.28
C ASN A 171 5.67 -10.93 6.00
N GLY A 172 6.43 -10.07 5.35
CA GLY A 172 6.02 -9.40 4.11
C GLY A 172 4.72 -8.60 4.21
N ARG A 173 4.34 -8.09 5.40
CA ARG A 173 3.07 -7.39 5.59
C ARG A 173 3.08 -5.98 5.01
N ARG A 174 1.88 -5.47 4.70
CA ARG A 174 1.74 -4.08 4.26
C ARG A 174 2.00 -3.13 5.42
N LYS A 175 2.57 -1.96 5.13
CA LYS A 175 2.85 -0.91 6.13
C LYS A 175 1.69 -0.68 7.11
N ALA A 176 0.45 -0.63 6.63
CA ALA A 176 -0.73 -0.38 7.46
C ALA A 176 -1.14 -1.59 8.35
N GLU A 177 -0.55 -2.75 8.14
CA GLU A 177 -0.82 -3.98 8.91
C GLU A 177 0.18 -4.15 10.06
N LEU A 178 1.42 -3.69 9.88
CA LEU A 178 2.51 -3.83 10.84
C LEU A 178 2.22 -3.25 12.24
N PRO A 179 1.61 -2.06 12.39
CA PRO A 179 1.28 -1.51 13.72
C PRO A 179 0.28 -2.34 14.52
N ARG A 180 -0.45 -3.23 13.87
CA ARG A 180 -1.52 -4.04 14.50
C ARG A 180 -1.01 -5.32 15.15
N MET A 181 0.29 -5.56 15.11
CA MET A 181 0.90 -6.72 15.75
C MET A 181 0.98 -6.52 17.26
N LYS A 182 0.63 -7.57 18.01
CA LYS A 182 0.67 -7.58 19.47
C LYS A 182 1.85 -8.41 19.97
N VAL A 183 2.34 -8.10 21.17
CA VAL A 183 3.40 -8.88 21.82
C VAL A 183 2.98 -10.36 21.98
N SER A 184 1.70 -10.58 22.35
CA SER A 184 1.14 -11.91 22.54
C SER A 184 1.15 -12.80 21.29
N TYR A 185 1.37 -12.25 20.10
CA TYR A 185 1.45 -13.05 18.87
C TYR A 185 2.78 -13.80 18.74
N PHE A 186 3.81 -13.34 19.44
CA PHE A 186 5.19 -13.80 19.32
C PHE A 186 5.67 -14.52 20.59
N THR A 187 4.84 -15.42 21.11
CA THR A 187 5.16 -16.33 22.22
C THR A 187 5.42 -17.73 21.70
N GLU A 188 6.12 -18.56 22.48
CA GLU A 188 6.42 -19.95 22.09
C GLU A 188 5.14 -20.79 21.84
N ASP A 189 4.04 -20.49 22.54
CA ASP A 189 2.75 -21.14 22.34
C ASP A 189 2.14 -20.93 20.93
N ASN A 190 2.58 -19.88 20.26
CA ASN A 190 2.14 -19.52 18.91
C ASN A 190 3.12 -20.00 17.83
N VAL A 191 4.18 -20.72 18.19
CA VAL A 191 5.12 -21.29 17.23
C VAL A 191 4.56 -22.57 16.66
N ILE A 192 4.47 -22.66 15.35
CA ILE A 192 4.14 -23.88 14.61
C ILE A 192 5.35 -24.35 13.80
N TYR A 193 5.49 -25.67 13.66
CA TYR A 193 6.60 -26.31 12.93
C TYR A 193 8.00 -25.89 13.42
N GLY A 194 8.12 -25.34 14.62
CA GLY A 194 9.37 -24.87 15.23
C GLY A 194 9.97 -23.61 14.63
N SER A 195 9.45 -23.11 13.51
CA SER A 195 10.05 -22.03 12.71
C SER A 195 9.11 -20.90 12.29
N LEU A 196 7.83 -20.99 12.63
CA LEU A 196 6.82 -20.06 12.15
C LEU A 196 5.90 -19.59 13.27
N TYR A 197 5.86 -18.30 13.56
CA TYR A 197 4.83 -17.71 14.40
C TYR A 197 3.51 -17.63 13.65
N ARG A 198 2.43 -18.05 14.27
CA ARG A 198 1.05 -17.93 13.79
C ARG A 198 0.25 -17.07 14.76
N SER A 199 -0.33 -15.96 14.32
CA SER A 199 -1.18 -15.14 15.19
C SER A 199 -2.35 -15.96 15.75
N PRO A 200 -2.64 -15.88 17.07
CA PRO A 200 -3.72 -16.64 17.71
C PRO A 200 -5.10 -16.12 17.28
N GLU A 201 -5.19 -14.91 16.81
CA GLU A 201 -6.39 -14.28 16.28
C GLU A 201 -6.16 -13.71 14.87
N THR A 202 -7.24 -13.45 14.16
CA THR A 202 -7.15 -12.82 12.84
C THR A 202 -6.91 -11.32 12.99
N VAL A 203 -6.10 -10.77 12.10
CA VAL A 203 -5.78 -9.35 12.03
C VAL A 203 -6.52 -8.73 10.87
N THR A 204 -7.18 -7.59 11.11
CA THR A 204 -7.85 -6.83 10.05
C THR A 204 -6.81 -6.29 9.07
N THR A 205 -6.97 -6.59 7.80
CA THR A 205 -6.10 -6.12 6.72
C THR A 205 -6.89 -5.29 5.70
N LYS A 206 -6.20 -4.69 4.73
CA LYS A 206 -6.86 -3.98 3.64
C LYS A 206 -7.75 -4.94 2.86
N GLY A 207 -9.03 -4.67 2.82
CA GLY A 207 -10.02 -5.54 2.18
C GLY A 207 -11.27 -4.80 1.74
N ARG A 208 -12.32 -5.54 1.44
CA ARG A 208 -13.61 -5.01 1.04
C ARG A 208 -14.33 -4.38 2.24
N GLY A 209 -14.89 -3.20 2.02
CA GLY A 209 -15.73 -2.51 2.99
C GLY A 209 -14.99 -1.95 4.21
N SER A 210 -15.75 -1.50 5.20
CA SER A 210 -15.26 -0.93 6.46
C SER A 210 -14.64 -1.98 7.38
N ARG A 211 -15.10 -3.24 7.30
CA ARG A 211 -14.65 -4.35 8.15
C ARG A 211 -13.26 -4.87 7.78
N GLY A 212 -12.81 -4.63 6.52
CA GLY A 212 -11.55 -5.16 6.01
C GLY A 212 -11.57 -6.69 5.86
N LYS A 213 -10.45 -7.24 5.36
CA LYS A 213 -10.24 -8.69 5.29
C LYS A 213 -9.57 -9.15 6.59
N GLN A 214 -10.08 -10.21 7.20
CA GLN A 214 -9.48 -10.85 8.36
C GLN A 214 -8.50 -11.92 7.90
N LEU A 215 -7.26 -11.87 8.37
CA LEU A 215 -6.21 -12.82 8.02
C LEU A 215 -5.45 -13.28 9.25
N THR A 216 -5.13 -14.56 9.30
CA THR A 216 -4.08 -15.08 10.17
C THR A 216 -2.72 -14.60 9.66
N ILE A 217 -1.87 -14.13 10.57
CA ILE A 217 -0.56 -13.62 10.24
C ILE A 217 0.48 -14.70 10.56
N TYR A 218 1.36 -14.92 9.59
CA TYR A 218 2.51 -15.79 9.74
C TYR A 218 3.78 -14.95 9.70
N THR A 219 4.75 -15.26 10.57
CA THR A 219 6.06 -14.58 10.63
C THR A 219 7.13 -15.64 10.81
N LEU A 220 8.14 -15.66 9.95
CA LEU A 220 9.28 -16.55 10.07
C LEU A 220 10.04 -16.23 11.36
N LYS A 221 10.33 -17.25 12.18
CA LYS A 221 10.89 -17.07 13.54
C LYS A 221 12.36 -16.73 13.49
N ASN A 222 13.16 -17.51 12.78
CA ASN A 222 14.61 -17.54 12.93
C ASN A 222 15.29 -16.15 12.78
N GLY A 223 15.17 -15.52 11.63
CA GLY A 223 15.80 -14.21 11.40
C GLY A 223 15.15 -13.06 12.17
N PHE A 224 13.91 -13.22 12.61
CA PHE A 224 13.20 -12.22 13.41
C PHE A 224 13.50 -12.30 14.90
N GLN A 225 13.71 -13.49 15.46
CA GLN A 225 13.81 -13.75 16.91
C GLN A 225 14.83 -12.86 17.62
N LYS A 226 16.03 -12.73 17.09
CA LYS A 226 17.11 -11.88 17.64
C LYS A 226 16.64 -10.45 17.94
N TYR A 227 15.92 -9.85 17.01
CA TYR A 227 15.45 -8.46 17.12
C TYR A 227 14.23 -8.33 18.01
N LEU A 228 13.39 -9.35 18.05
CA LEU A 228 12.29 -9.47 18.99
C LEU A 228 12.82 -9.51 20.43
N ASP A 229 13.78 -10.37 20.72
CA ASP A 229 14.34 -10.55 22.07
C ASP A 229 15.00 -9.25 22.58
N LEU A 230 15.78 -8.57 21.73
CA LEU A 230 16.37 -7.27 22.05
C LEU A 230 15.30 -6.23 22.40
N TRP A 231 14.21 -6.22 21.65
CA TRP A 231 13.11 -5.29 21.89
C TRP A 231 12.31 -5.65 23.14
N LEU A 232 11.99 -6.93 23.36
CA LEU A 232 11.28 -7.39 24.55
C LEU A 232 12.07 -7.11 25.83
N LYS A 233 13.39 -7.36 25.81
CA LYS A 233 14.28 -7.00 26.92
C LYS A 233 14.26 -5.50 27.18
N TYR A 234 14.35 -4.66 26.16
CA TYR A 234 14.25 -3.21 26.32
C TYR A 234 12.90 -2.78 26.89
N ARG A 235 11.80 -3.43 26.47
CA ARG A 235 10.45 -3.17 27.02
C ARG A 235 10.39 -3.48 28.51
N GLU A 236 10.95 -4.60 28.94
CA GLU A 236 11.00 -5.00 30.35
C GLU A 236 11.81 -3.98 31.18
N GLU A 237 13.02 -3.64 30.76
CA GLU A 237 13.89 -2.67 31.41
C GLU A 237 13.26 -1.27 31.55
N HIS A 238 12.34 -0.90 30.66
CA HIS A 238 11.69 0.42 30.62
C HIS A 238 10.21 0.38 31.02
N ASN A 239 9.73 -0.75 31.56
CA ASN A 239 8.34 -0.94 32.00
C ASN A 239 7.29 -0.58 30.92
N ILE A 240 7.52 -1.00 29.67
CA ILE A 240 6.58 -0.77 28.56
C ILE A 240 5.55 -1.89 28.55
N THR A 241 4.35 -1.63 29.07
CA THR A 241 3.29 -2.64 29.31
C THR A 241 2.24 -2.72 28.20
N SER A 242 2.33 -1.88 27.17
CA SER A 242 1.38 -1.88 26.04
C SER A 242 1.21 -3.26 25.41
N GLU A 243 -0.02 -3.61 24.99
CA GLU A 243 -0.27 -4.85 24.24
C GLU A 243 0.35 -4.85 22.83
N TRP A 244 0.54 -3.66 22.23
CA TRP A 244 1.10 -3.52 20.89
C TRP A 244 2.58 -3.85 20.87
N LEU A 245 3.00 -4.62 19.86
CA LEU A 245 4.41 -4.95 19.72
C LEU A 245 5.26 -3.68 19.68
N ILE A 246 4.89 -2.73 18.83
CA ILE A 246 5.55 -1.41 18.78
C ILE A 246 4.50 -0.34 19.13
N PRO A 247 4.49 0.13 20.37
CA PRO A 247 3.59 1.19 20.79
C PRO A 247 4.04 2.57 20.30
N LYS A 248 3.10 3.49 20.31
CA LYS A 248 3.35 4.90 20.00
C LYS A 248 4.26 5.51 21.06
N LYS A 249 5.18 6.37 20.61
CA LYS A 249 6.06 7.13 21.49
C LYS A 249 5.67 8.62 21.45
N GLU A 250 5.36 9.18 22.58
CA GLU A 250 4.98 10.59 22.76
C GLU A 250 5.87 11.22 23.82
N ASN A 251 6.52 12.36 23.51
CA ASN A 251 7.43 13.06 24.41
C ASN A 251 8.49 12.14 25.10
N GLY A 252 8.95 11.13 24.37
CA GLY A 252 9.94 10.17 24.89
C GLY A 252 9.36 8.97 25.65
N VAL A 253 8.06 8.95 25.95
CA VAL A 253 7.34 7.90 26.69
C VAL A 253 6.52 7.05 25.73
N TYR A 254 6.51 5.73 25.93
CA TYR A 254 5.63 4.82 25.20
C TYR A 254 4.27 4.78 25.86
N ILE A 255 3.21 4.94 25.04
CA ILE A 255 1.81 4.90 25.47
C ILE A 255 1.09 3.71 24.82
N ASP A 256 -0.05 3.29 25.38
CA ASP A 256 -0.78 2.12 24.91
C ASP A 256 -1.64 2.41 23.65
N GLU A 257 -0.98 2.87 22.62
CA GLU A 257 -1.51 3.08 21.28
C GLU A 257 -0.58 2.48 20.24
N GLN A 258 -1.13 2.11 19.09
CA GLN A 258 -0.33 1.64 17.94
C GLN A 258 0.61 2.73 17.43
N VAL A 259 1.83 2.35 17.00
CA VAL A 259 2.71 3.29 16.31
C VAL A 259 2.00 3.91 15.10
N PRO A 260 1.97 5.25 14.97
CA PRO A 260 1.32 5.93 13.86
C PRO A 260 2.00 5.61 12.52
N ILE A 261 1.21 5.52 11.46
CA ILE A 261 1.73 5.33 10.09
C ILE A 261 2.67 6.47 9.67
N THR A 262 2.42 7.69 10.12
CA THR A 262 3.29 8.86 9.89
C THR A 262 4.66 8.71 10.54
N THR A 263 4.73 8.09 11.71
CA THR A 263 6.00 7.75 12.37
C THR A 263 6.79 6.74 11.54
N MET A 264 6.11 5.72 11.00
CA MET A 264 6.75 4.75 10.09
C MET A 264 7.24 5.41 8.79
N ASP A 265 6.56 6.44 8.29
CA ASP A 265 7.03 7.21 7.14
C ASP A 265 8.31 7.99 7.47
N SER A 266 8.40 8.61 8.63
CA SER A 266 9.62 9.27 9.11
C SER A 266 10.78 8.27 9.31
N TRP A 267 10.50 7.04 9.75
CA TRP A 267 11.50 5.98 9.81
C TRP A 267 12.00 5.60 8.41
N ALA A 268 11.10 5.43 7.45
CA ALA A 268 11.46 5.13 6.06
C ALA A 268 12.35 6.22 5.44
N GLU A 269 12.10 7.50 5.73
CA GLU A 269 12.98 8.61 5.32
C GLU A 269 14.37 8.52 5.98
N SER A 270 14.42 8.14 7.25
CA SER A 270 15.68 7.94 7.98
C SER A 270 16.47 6.75 7.42
N PHE A 271 15.79 5.64 7.08
CA PHE A 271 16.40 4.47 6.46
C PHE A 271 16.90 4.78 5.05
N SER A 272 16.13 5.53 4.25
CA SER A 272 16.57 5.99 2.93
C SER A 272 17.86 6.82 2.99
N ARG A 273 17.99 7.69 4.00
CA ARG A 273 19.21 8.49 4.19
C ARG A 273 20.42 7.65 4.58
N TYR A 274 20.20 6.61 5.39
CA TYR A 274 21.27 5.70 5.79
C TYR A 274 21.74 4.82 4.61
N LEU A 275 20.80 4.22 3.90
CA LEU A 275 21.08 3.32 2.78
C LEU A 275 21.58 4.02 1.50
N GLY A 276 21.39 5.33 1.39
CA GLY A 276 21.69 6.07 0.15
C GLY A 276 20.74 5.78 -1.01
N VAL A 277 19.74 4.92 -0.80
CA VAL A 277 18.70 4.55 -1.79
C VAL A 277 17.31 4.74 -1.20
N PRO A 278 16.27 4.96 -2.04
CA PRO A 278 14.91 5.12 -1.54
C PRO A 278 14.41 3.86 -0.83
N PHE A 279 14.06 3.98 0.44
CA PHE A 279 13.44 2.92 1.24
C PHE A 279 11.92 3.14 1.35
N TYR A 280 11.16 2.10 1.11
CA TYR A 280 9.72 2.06 1.33
C TYR A 280 9.36 0.76 2.06
N TRP A 281 8.46 0.79 3.03
CA TRP A 281 7.97 -0.43 3.68
C TRP A 281 7.43 -1.46 2.68
N HIS A 282 6.98 -0.99 1.53
CA HIS A 282 6.49 -1.86 0.46
C HIS A 282 7.62 -2.59 -0.28
N SER A 283 8.83 -2.00 -0.36
CA SER A 283 10.00 -2.69 -0.94
C SER A 283 10.47 -3.85 -0.07
N VAL A 284 10.30 -3.78 1.26
CA VAL A 284 10.57 -4.91 2.16
C VAL A 284 9.60 -6.09 1.91
N ARG A 285 8.37 -5.81 1.52
CA ARG A 285 7.44 -6.87 1.10
C ARG A 285 7.85 -7.53 -0.23
N HIS A 286 8.42 -6.76 -1.16
CA HIS A 286 9.05 -7.30 -2.36
C HIS A 286 10.25 -8.18 -1.99
N TYR A 287 11.12 -7.67 -1.14
CA TYR A 287 12.25 -8.42 -0.59
C TYR A 287 11.81 -9.78 -0.01
N PHE A 288 10.85 -9.80 0.93
CA PHE A 288 10.35 -11.03 1.53
C PHE A 288 9.84 -12.03 0.48
N THR A 289 9.08 -11.57 -0.50
CA THR A 289 8.54 -12.44 -1.57
C THR A 289 9.66 -13.03 -2.42
N THR A 290 10.65 -12.22 -2.77
CA THR A 290 11.82 -12.62 -3.55
C THR A 290 12.68 -13.62 -2.77
N ALA A 291 12.96 -13.33 -1.50
CA ALA A 291 13.71 -14.19 -0.61
C ALA A 291 13.04 -15.57 -0.44
N CYS A 292 11.73 -15.62 -0.16
CA CYS A 292 10.97 -16.86 -0.12
C CYS A 292 11.06 -17.66 -1.42
N SER A 293 10.97 -16.97 -2.57
CA SER A 293 11.08 -17.63 -3.88
C SER A 293 12.51 -18.12 -4.17
N LYS A 294 13.53 -17.34 -3.80
CA LYS A 294 14.94 -17.75 -3.91
C LYS A 294 15.25 -18.98 -3.04
N SER A 295 14.59 -19.08 -1.86
CA SER A 295 14.69 -20.25 -0.97
C SER A 295 13.92 -21.46 -1.46
N GLY A 296 13.21 -21.37 -2.58
CA GLY A 296 12.52 -22.49 -3.20
C GLY A 296 11.08 -22.71 -2.75
N LEU A 297 10.47 -21.79 -1.99
CA LEU A 297 9.05 -21.89 -1.65
C LEU A 297 8.18 -21.81 -2.91
N PRO A 298 7.19 -22.70 -3.08
CA PRO A 298 6.20 -22.60 -4.14
C PRO A 298 5.37 -21.31 -4.06
N ASP A 299 4.95 -20.80 -5.20
CA ASP A 299 4.21 -19.53 -5.29
C ASP A 299 2.88 -19.54 -4.53
N ASP A 300 2.19 -20.68 -4.45
CA ASP A 300 0.96 -20.86 -3.66
C ASP A 300 1.22 -20.78 -2.15
N VAL A 301 2.34 -21.30 -1.68
CA VAL A 301 2.76 -21.18 -0.26
C VAL A 301 3.10 -19.72 0.06
N ILE A 302 3.85 -19.04 -0.82
CA ILE A 302 4.15 -17.61 -0.67
C ILE A 302 2.86 -16.80 -0.66
N GLN A 303 1.91 -17.11 -1.55
CA GLN A 303 0.58 -16.49 -1.58
C GLN A 303 -0.13 -16.61 -0.22
N MET A 304 -0.13 -17.80 0.38
CA MET A 304 -0.73 -18.05 1.69
C MET A 304 -0.03 -17.29 2.81
N LEU A 305 1.29 -17.33 2.87
CA LEU A 305 2.10 -16.60 3.87
C LEU A 305 1.81 -15.10 3.84
N VAL A 306 1.78 -14.51 2.64
CA VAL A 306 1.57 -13.08 2.43
C VAL A 306 0.10 -12.69 2.48
N GLY A 307 -0.83 -13.66 2.36
CA GLY A 307 -2.27 -13.44 2.42
C GLY A 307 -2.85 -12.75 1.18
N TRP A 308 -2.33 -13.07 -0.01
CA TRP A 308 -2.90 -12.61 -1.28
C TRP A 308 -4.11 -13.46 -1.71
N ASN A 309 -5.06 -12.83 -2.41
CA ASN A 309 -6.20 -13.56 -3.00
C ASN A 309 -5.86 -14.17 -4.36
N ASP A 310 -4.90 -13.58 -5.07
CA ASP A 310 -4.54 -13.92 -6.43
C ASP A 310 -3.05 -14.28 -6.49
N ILE A 311 -2.75 -15.45 -7.03
CA ILE A 311 -1.39 -15.97 -7.17
C ILE A 311 -0.55 -15.10 -8.13
N SER A 312 -1.18 -14.41 -9.08
CA SER A 312 -0.48 -13.49 -10.00
C SER A 312 0.25 -12.36 -9.25
N MET A 313 -0.19 -12.07 -8.03
CA MET A 313 0.49 -11.10 -7.17
C MET A 313 1.90 -11.57 -6.77
N VAL A 314 2.15 -12.88 -6.65
CA VAL A 314 3.49 -13.38 -6.35
C VAL A 314 4.45 -12.97 -7.46
N GLN A 315 4.07 -13.18 -8.72
CA GLN A 315 4.88 -12.83 -9.88
C GLN A 315 5.17 -11.32 -9.97
N LEU A 316 4.20 -10.48 -9.57
CA LEU A 316 4.37 -9.02 -9.55
C LEU A 316 5.39 -8.56 -8.49
N TYR A 317 5.51 -9.30 -7.38
CA TYR A 317 6.40 -8.97 -6.26
C TYR A 317 7.73 -9.72 -6.28
N LYS A 318 7.89 -10.69 -7.16
CA LYS A 318 9.08 -11.51 -7.31
C LYS A 318 10.09 -10.77 -8.20
N ASP A 319 11.19 -10.35 -7.60
CA ASP A 319 12.27 -9.61 -8.26
C ASP A 319 13.42 -10.56 -8.62
N ILE A 320 13.13 -11.57 -9.43
CA ILE A 320 14.10 -12.56 -9.91
C ILE A 320 14.19 -12.40 -11.43
N SER A 321 15.39 -12.22 -11.94
CA SER A 321 15.63 -12.16 -13.39
C SER A 321 15.40 -13.52 -14.05
N CYS A 322 15.17 -13.54 -15.37
CA CYS A 322 15.07 -14.79 -16.12
C CYS A 322 16.38 -15.59 -16.00
N ASP A 323 17.53 -14.91 -16.05
CA ASP A 323 18.84 -15.54 -15.99
C ASP A 323 19.06 -16.21 -14.63
N GLU A 324 18.75 -15.54 -13.51
CA GLU A 324 18.80 -16.13 -12.16
C GLU A 324 17.88 -17.36 -12.03
N GLN A 325 16.70 -17.33 -12.69
CA GLN A 325 15.81 -18.49 -12.70
C GLN A 325 16.39 -19.64 -13.51
N PHE A 326 16.92 -19.35 -14.70
CA PHE A 326 17.52 -20.39 -15.55
C PHE A 326 18.76 -21.00 -14.91
N GLU A 327 19.64 -20.20 -14.33
CA GLU A 327 20.82 -20.68 -13.62
C GLU A 327 20.47 -21.65 -12.49
N LYS A 328 19.34 -21.42 -11.79
CA LYS A 328 18.85 -22.30 -10.73
C LYS A 328 18.44 -23.68 -11.24
N TYR A 329 17.81 -23.74 -12.42
CA TYR A 329 17.20 -24.97 -12.94
C TYR A 329 17.99 -25.64 -14.07
N PHE A 330 18.96 -24.95 -14.69
CA PHE A 330 19.73 -25.47 -15.81
C PHE A 330 21.22 -25.44 -15.51
N GLY A 331 21.94 -26.42 -16.02
CA GLY A 331 23.39 -26.53 -15.97
C GLY A 331 23.93 -27.20 -17.22
N GLU A 332 25.24 -27.42 -17.29
CA GLU A 332 25.90 -28.04 -18.46
C GLU A 332 25.35 -29.42 -18.82
N GLU A 333 24.83 -30.15 -17.82
CA GLU A 333 24.27 -31.51 -18.00
C GLU A 333 22.74 -31.48 -18.21
N GLY A 334 22.09 -30.31 -18.34
CA GLY A 334 20.64 -30.15 -18.50
C GLY A 334 19.92 -29.62 -17.27
N ILE A 335 18.74 -30.21 -16.94
CA ILE A 335 17.91 -29.75 -15.80
C ILE A 335 18.52 -30.24 -14.49
N LYS A 336 18.83 -29.32 -13.59
CA LYS A 336 19.33 -29.57 -12.23
C LYS A 336 18.23 -30.05 -11.30
N THR A 337 18.55 -30.98 -10.39
CA THR A 337 17.70 -31.21 -9.21
C THR A 337 17.90 -30.06 -8.24
N VAL A 338 16.85 -29.30 -7.95
CA VAL A 338 16.92 -28.15 -7.04
C VAL A 338 16.72 -28.63 -5.61
N GLU A 339 17.77 -28.55 -4.81
CA GLU A 339 17.65 -28.75 -3.35
C GLU A 339 16.97 -27.53 -2.72
N GLN A 340 15.97 -27.79 -1.87
CA GLN A 340 15.35 -26.73 -1.08
C GLN A 340 16.31 -26.34 0.04
N LYS A 341 16.71 -25.07 0.07
CA LYS A 341 17.49 -24.54 1.21
C LYS A 341 16.59 -24.41 2.42
N SER A 342 17.14 -24.65 3.61
CA SER A 342 16.43 -24.39 4.85
C SER A 342 16.17 -22.88 5.00
N LEU A 343 14.99 -22.50 5.50
CA LEU A 343 14.68 -21.11 5.86
C LEU A 343 15.55 -20.59 7.03
N SER A 344 16.28 -21.48 7.70
CA SER A 344 17.27 -21.11 8.72
C SER A 344 18.54 -20.49 8.15
N ASP A 345 18.73 -20.60 6.82
CA ASP A 345 19.89 -20.07 6.12
C ASP A 345 19.60 -18.72 5.44
N MET A 346 18.44 -18.11 5.80
CA MET A 346 18.01 -16.77 5.39
C MET A 346 18.22 -15.76 6.51
#